data_1b590a54f1dd5ee9a75e1c53c84febaa
#
_entry.id   1b590a54f1dd5ee9a75e1c53c84febaa
#
_cell.length_a   1.000
_cell.length_b   1.000
_cell.length_c   1.000
_cell.angle_alpha   90.00
_cell.angle_beta   90.00
_cell.angle_gamma   90.00
#
_symmetry.space_group_name_H-M   'P 1'
#
loop_
_entity.id
_entity.type
_entity.pdbx_description
1 polymer ?
#
loop_
_entity_poly.entity_id
_entity_poly.type
_entity_poly.pdbx_seq_one_letter_code
_entity_poly.pdbx_strand_id
1 'polypeptide(L)'
;MVRLVVVLLLVCGVVVGCGAAEPEGPFPPRPAEIDVSKTDLCSLLTPAQRAQLSVDEGEPGNVVLPEGPSRTCTWPDNDAVISYAVQTISEPASTAVGASDSSLDIIGGFGAVRVTADAESTPLCEFYLDAGDADTLRVQVQAVGYGDDGKPLAMTRVCKQARSLAGFVVENARAGHG
;
A
#
# COMPACT_ATOMS: atom_id res chain seq x y z
N MET A 1 -65.00 30.65 38.04
CA MET A 1 -64.73 30.29 36.66
C MET A 1 -63.24 30.35 36.44
N VAL A 2 -62.57 29.24 36.59
CA VAL A 2 -61.10 29.13 36.44
C VAL A 2 -60.81 28.63 35.03
N ARG A 3 -60.18 29.44 34.18
CA ARG A 3 -59.73 29.00 32.84
C ARG A 3 -58.38 28.33 32.99
N LEU A 4 -58.36 27.01 32.74
CA LEU A 4 -57.18 26.21 32.67
C LEU A 4 -56.54 26.43 31.29
N VAL A 5 -55.36 27.04 31.27
CA VAL A 5 -54.50 27.18 30.05
C VAL A 5 -53.54 25.99 30.06
N VAL A 6 -53.78 25.05 29.17
CA VAL A 6 -52.86 23.94 28.90
C VAL A 6 -51.80 24.42 27.91
N VAL A 7 -50.58 24.61 28.40
CA VAL A 7 -49.42 24.93 27.56
C VAL A 7 -48.83 23.61 27.09
N LEU A 8 -49.02 23.28 25.82
CA LEU A 8 -48.46 22.11 25.15
C LEU A 8 -47.02 22.45 24.71
N LEU A 9 -46.03 22.02 25.50
CA LEU A 9 -44.61 22.13 25.13
C LEU A 9 -44.29 21.08 24.07
N LEU A 10 -44.18 21.51 22.79
CA LEU A 10 -43.64 20.73 21.70
C LEU A 10 -42.11 20.69 21.87
N VAL A 11 -41.59 19.56 22.37
CA VAL A 11 -40.17 19.25 22.37
C VAL A 11 -39.80 18.75 20.96
N CYS A 12 -39.30 19.65 20.10
CA CYS A 12 -38.66 19.27 18.86
C CYS A 12 -37.30 18.62 19.17
N GLY A 13 -37.26 17.30 19.20
CA GLY A 13 -36.00 16.52 19.25
C GLY A 13 -35.23 16.70 17.95
N VAL A 14 -34.17 17.51 17.97
CA VAL A 14 -33.21 17.59 16.89
C VAL A 14 -32.36 16.32 16.93
N VAL A 15 -32.68 15.33 16.09
CA VAL A 15 -31.81 14.18 15.84
C VAL A 15 -30.66 14.68 14.96
N VAL A 16 -29.55 15.04 15.60
CA VAL A 16 -28.29 15.29 14.90
C VAL A 16 -27.78 13.92 14.47
N GLY A 17 -28.16 13.50 13.27
CA GLY A 17 -27.55 12.36 12.61
C GLY A 17 -26.09 12.71 12.30
N CYS A 18 -25.12 12.09 13.00
CA CYS A 18 -23.75 12.00 12.52
C CYS A 18 -23.78 11.14 11.26
N GLY A 19 -24.01 11.76 10.11
CA GLY A 19 -23.70 11.17 8.84
C GLY A 19 -22.18 11.07 8.79
N ALA A 20 -21.63 9.84 8.91
CA ALA A 20 -20.27 9.62 8.50
C ALA A 20 -20.22 9.97 7.01
N ALA A 21 -19.42 10.99 6.65
CA ALA A 21 -19.16 11.28 5.25
C ALA A 21 -18.61 10.00 4.61
N GLU A 22 -19.26 9.54 3.54
CA GLU A 22 -18.68 8.48 2.73
C GLU A 22 -17.31 8.96 2.25
N PRO A 23 -16.27 8.10 2.31
CA PRO A 23 -14.94 8.48 1.84
C PRO A 23 -15.02 8.90 0.36
N GLU A 24 -14.54 10.09 0.06
CA GLU A 24 -14.47 10.62 -1.32
C GLU A 24 -13.34 9.92 -2.10
N GLY A 25 -13.46 8.62 -2.36
CA GLY A 25 -12.42 7.90 -3.08
C GLY A 25 -12.60 6.39 -3.07
N PRO A 26 -11.74 5.65 -3.79
CA PRO A 26 -11.85 4.19 -3.93
C PRO A 26 -11.38 3.46 -2.67
N PHE A 27 -10.77 4.14 -1.69
CA PHE A 27 -10.14 3.54 -0.53
C PHE A 27 -10.90 3.83 0.77
N PRO A 28 -10.82 2.94 1.78
CA PRO A 28 -11.26 3.27 3.12
C PRO A 28 -10.40 4.40 3.72
N PRO A 29 -10.87 5.08 4.77
CA PRO A 29 -10.04 6.04 5.50
C PRO A 29 -8.73 5.40 5.96
N ARG A 30 -7.60 6.08 5.72
CA ARG A 30 -6.27 5.61 6.15
C ARG A 30 -6.19 5.50 7.67
N PRO A 31 -5.58 4.42 8.20
CA PRO A 31 -5.34 4.33 9.65
C PRO A 31 -4.36 5.38 10.18
N ALA A 32 -3.44 5.85 9.34
CA ALA A 32 -2.49 6.93 9.58
C ALA A 32 -1.94 7.43 8.24
N GLU A 33 -1.34 8.60 8.21
CA GLU A 33 -0.50 9.05 7.09
C GLU A 33 0.91 8.52 7.25
N ILE A 34 1.54 8.16 6.14
CA ILE A 34 2.95 7.78 6.07
C ILE A 34 3.70 8.93 5.40
N ASP A 35 4.54 9.63 6.15
CA ASP A 35 5.40 10.69 5.60
C ASP A 35 6.51 10.06 4.75
N VAL A 36 6.20 9.80 3.48
CA VAL A 36 7.14 9.16 2.55
C VAL A 36 8.40 9.98 2.35
N SER A 37 8.37 11.31 2.62
CA SER A 37 9.54 12.18 2.45
C SER A 37 10.60 11.94 3.51
N LYS A 38 10.22 11.51 4.70
CA LYS A 38 11.10 11.25 5.85
C LYS A 38 11.41 9.77 6.04
N THR A 39 10.60 8.89 5.47
CA THR A 39 10.76 7.44 5.63
C THR A 39 12.06 6.96 4.99
N ASP A 40 12.91 6.27 5.74
CA ASP A 40 14.02 5.51 5.19
C ASP A 40 13.50 4.17 4.67
N LEU A 41 13.40 4.05 3.34
CA LEU A 41 12.80 2.90 2.69
C LEU A 41 13.54 1.59 3.00
N CYS A 42 14.85 1.62 3.17
CA CYS A 42 15.63 0.42 3.46
C CYS A 42 15.46 -0.08 4.89
N SER A 43 15.05 0.80 5.81
CA SER A 43 14.70 0.44 7.19
C SER A 43 13.30 -0.17 7.34
N LEU A 44 12.49 -0.18 6.26
CA LEU A 44 11.14 -0.74 6.26
C LEU A 44 11.11 -2.28 6.34
N LEU A 45 12.25 -2.95 6.30
CA LEU A 45 12.36 -4.37 6.61
C LEU A 45 13.32 -4.60 7.77
N THR A 46 12.79 -5.13 8.86
CA THR A 46 13.62 -5.59 9.99
C THR A 46 14.49 -6.79 9.60
N PRO A 47 15.61 -7.06 10.30
CA PRO A 47 16.42 -8.23 10.01
C PRO A 47 15.64 -9.56 10.02
N ALA A 48 14.66 -9.69 10.90
CA ALA A 48 13.81 -10.89 10.98
C ALA A 48 12.90 -11.03 9.76
N GLN A 49 12.36 -9.92 9.24
CA GLN A 49 11.52 -9.91 8.05
C GLN A 49 12.34 -10.17 6.78
N ARG A 50 13.57 -9.62 6.70
CA ARG A 50 14.51 -9.93 5.62
C ARG A 50 14.82 -11.43 5.58
N ALA A 51 15.09 -12.03 6.73
CA ALA A 51 15.29 -13.48 6.81
C ALA A 51 14.07 -14.29 6.36
N GLN A 52 12.83 -13.81 6.66
CA GLN A 52 11.60 -14.46 6.17
C GLN A 52 11.43 -14.38 4.65
N LEU A 53 11.95 -13.32 4.03
CA LEU A 53 11.90 -13.12 2.58
C LEU A 53 13.14 -13.72 1.88
N SER A 54 14.13 -14.22 2.63
CA SER A 54 15.42 -14.70 2.13
C SER A 54 16.19 -13.62 1.37
N VAL A 55 16.17 -12.38 1.87
CA VAL A 55 16.87 -11.24 1.25
C VAL A 55 17.95 -10.67 2.16
N ASP A 56 18.96 -10.05 1.56
CA ASP A 56 20.04 -9.35 2.24
C ASP A 56 19.64 -7.91 2.66
N GLU A 57 20.62 -7.07 2.96
CA GLU A 57 20.38 -5.65 3.23
C GLU A 57 19.89 -4.92 1.99
N GLY A 58 19.02 -3.94 2.22
CA GLY A 58 18.45 -3.15 1.14
C GLY A 58 19.46 -2.18 0.53
N GLU A 59 19.40 -2.02 -0.76
CA GLU A 59 20.23 -1.10 -1.54
C GLU A 59 19.39 0.15 -1.88
N PRO A 60 19.73 1.33 -1.33
CA PRO A 60 19.03 2.57 -1.64
C PRO A 60 19.33 3.05 -3.07
N GLY A 61 18.33 3.58 -3.73
CA GLY A 61 18.43 4.14 -5.06
C GLY A 61 17.56 5.38 -5.24
N ASN A 62 17.80 6.09 -6.35
CA ASN A 62 17.00 7.21 -6.78
C ASN A 62 16.75 7.10 -8.28
N VAL A 63 15.52 7.39 -8.68
CA VAL A 63 15.11 7.45 -10.09
C VAL A 63 14.30 8.72 -10.32
N VAL A 64 14.22 9.17 -11.56
CA VAL A 64 13.34 10.26 -11.95
C VAL A 64 12.22 9.65 -12.78
N LEU A 65 11.00 9.74 -12.24
CA LEU A 65 9.78 9.34 -12.92
C LEU A 65 9.14 10.55 -13.62
N PRO A 66 8.17 10.36 -14.52
CA PRO A 66 7.39 11.48 -15.07
C PRO A 66 6.74 12.33 -13.98
N GLU A 67 6.34 11.72 -12.87
CA GLU A 67 5.68 12.33 -11.71
C GLU A 67 6.67 13.07 -10.79
N GLY A 68 7.98 12.89 -11.00
CA GLY A 68 9.02 13.57 -10.24
C GLY A 68 10.11 12.65 -9.67
N PRO A 69 10.96 13.20 -8.79
CA PRO A 69 12.01 12.43 -8.11
C PRO A 69 11.40 11.34 -7.24
N SER A 70 11.97 10.16 -7.30
CA SER A 70 11.52 8.97 -6.59
C SER A 70 12.70 8.29 -5.92
N ARG A 71 12.53 7.90 -4.66
CA ARG A 71 13.49 7.09 -3.91
C ARG A 71 13.07 5.64 -3.97
N THR A 72 14.06 4.75 -3.98
CA THR A 72 13.84 3.31 -3.97
C THR A 72 14.68 2.64 -2.89
N CYS A 73 14.23 1.48 -2.44
CA CYS A 73 15.09 0.49 -1.82
C CYS A 73 14.81 -0.85 -2.49
N THR A 74 15.86 -1.56 -2.88
CA THR A 74 15.78 -2.87 -3.53
C THR A 74 16.47 -3.90 -2.64
N TRP A 75 15.83 -5.04 -2.43
CA TRP A 75 16.38 -6.17 -1.71
C TRP A 75 16.58 -7.33 -2.69
N PRO A 76 17.83 -7.65 -3.05
CA PRO A 76 18.10 -8.82 -3.86
C PRO A 76 17.79 -10.11 -3.06
N ASP A 77 17.17 -11.07 -3.74
CA ASP A 77 16.98 -12.41 -3.21
C ASP A 77 18.31 -13.18 -3.25
N ASN A 78 18.64 -13.90 -2.19
CA ASN A 78 19.87 -14.71 -2.09
C ASN A 78 19.94 -15.79 -3.16
N ASP A 79 18.81 -16.28 -3.66
CA ASP A 79 18.71 -17.25 -4.73
C ASP A 79 18.66 -16.59 -6.13
N ALA A 80 18.64 -15.26 -6.20
CA ALA A 80 18.53 -14.45 -7.42
C ALA A 80 17.33 -14.83 -8.32
N VAL A 81 16.24 -15.27 -7.71
CA VAL A 81 15.01 -15.71 -8.42
C VAL A 81 13.93 -14.63 -8.38
N ILE A 82 13.91 -13.83 -7.32
CA ILE A 82 12.92 -12.77 -7.08
C ILE A 82 13.66 -11.48 -6.74
N SER A 83 13.16 -10.35 -7.24
CA SER A 83 13.57 -9.02 -6.82
C SER A 83 12.44 -8.36 -6.03
N TYR A 84 12.79 -7.74 -4.91
CA TYR A 84 11.88 -7.00 -4.03
C TYR A 84 12.26 -5.54 -4.03
N ALA A 85 11.30 -4.65 -4.17
CA ALA A 85 11.55 -3.22 -4.13
C ALA A 85 10.40 -2.46 -3.45
N VAL A 86 10.75 -1.33 -2.84
CA VAL A 86 9.82 -0.29 -2.40
C VAL A 86 10.24 1.02 -3.02
N GLN A 87 9.28 1.82 -3.44
CA GLN A 87 9.50 3.08 -4.13
C GLN A 87 8.49 4.14 -3.69
N THR A 88 8.95 5.40 -3.58
CA THR A 88 8.05 6.54 -3.41
C THR A 88 7.56 7.06 -4.76
N ILE A 89 6.26 7.39 -4.86
CA ILE A 89 5.68 8.02 -6.04
C ILE A 89 4.92 9.25 -5.57
N SER A 90 5.17 10.41 -6.21
CA SER A 90 4.53 11.70 -5.89
C SER A 90 3.20 11.86 -6.61
N GLU A 91 2.32 10.85 -6.46
CA GLU A 91 0.94 10.82 -6.94
C GLU A 91 0.08 9.99 -5.99
N PRO A 92 -1.24 10.27 -5.92
CA PRO A 92 -2.16 9.43 -5.14
C PRO A 92 -2.19 7.99 -5.66
N ALA A 93 -2.29 7.00 -4.78
CA ALA A 93 -2.40 5.60 -5.17
C ALA A 93 -3.66 5.31 -6.03
N SER A 94 -4.68 6.16 -5.92
CA SER A 94 -5.90 6.07 -6.73
C SER A 94 -5.66 6.26 -8.22
N THR A 95 -4.53 6.86 -8.66
CA THR A 95 -4.17 6.99 -10.08
C THR A 95 -3.93 5.64 -10.75
N ALA A 96 -3.56 4.62 -9.98
CA ALA A 96 -3.39 3.25 -10.46
C ALA A 96 -4.73 2.49 -10.62
N VAL A 97 -5.86 3.05 -10.17
CA VAL A 97 -7.18 2.43 -10.34
C VAL A 97 -7.57 2.42 -11.81
N GLY A 98 -7.96 1.24 -12.31
CA GLY A 98 -8.33 1.08 -13.73
C GLY A 98 -7.16 0.84 -14.68
N ALA A 99 -5.92 0.77 -14.18
CA ALA A 99 -4.82 0.23 -14.97
C ALA A 99 -5.12 -1.22 -15.40
N SER A 100 -4.52 -1.66 -16.51
CA SER A 100 -4.68 -3.05 -16.96
C SER A 100 -4.27 -4.01 -15.84
N ASP A 101 -5.07 -5.07 -15.65
CA ASP A 101 -4.84 -6.12 -14.64
C ASP A 101 -4.71 -5.58 -13.21
N SER A 102 -5.42 -4.46 -12.92
CA SER A 102 -5.50 -3.88 -11.59
C SER A 102 -6.72 -4.35 -10.80
N SER A 103 -6.60 -4.34 -9.47
CA SER A 103 -7.71 -4.59 -8.54
C SER A 103 -7.49 -3.86 -7.22
N LEU A 104 -8.59 -3.41 -6.61
CA LEU A 104 -8.54 -2.83 -5.27
C LEU A 104 -8.23 -3.90 -4.22
N ASP A 105 -7.49 -3.49 -3.20
CA ASP A 105 -7.08 -4.32 -2.08
C ASP A 105 -6.95 -3.50 -0.79
N ILE A 106 -6.75 -4.16 0.35
CA ILE A 106 -6.47 -3.53 1.63
C ILE A 106 -5.29 -4.25 2.28
N ILE A 107 -4.25 -3.49 2.64
CA ILE A 107 -3.04 -3.98 3.29
C ILE A 107 -2.84 -3.27 4.62
N GLY A 108 -2.94 -3.99 5.73
CA GLY A 108 -2.76 -3.41 7.06
C GLY A 108 -3.74 -2.26 7.39
N GLY A 109 -4.90 -2.20 6.72
CA GLY A 109 -5.90 -1.14 6.83
C GLY A 109 -5.71 0.01 5.84
N PHE A 110 -4.61 0.05 5.08
CA PHE A 110 -4.41 1.01 4.00
C PHE A 110 -5.08 0.53 2.72
N GLY A 111 -5.72 1.45 2.01
CA GLY A 111 -6.15 1.18 0.64
C GLY A 111 -4.96 0.86 -0.26
N ALA A 112 -5.16 -0.02 -1.21
CA ALA A 112 -4.13 -0.39 -2.16
C ALA A 112 -4.70 -0.72 -3.53
N VAL A 113 -3.93 -0.47 -4.58
CA VAL A 113 -4.19 -1.01 -5.91
C VAL A 113 -3.15 -2.08 -6.19
N ARG A 114 -3.60 -3.32 -6.39
CA ARG A 114 -2.74 -4.36 -6.89
C ARG A 114 -2.72 -4.30 -8.42
N VAL A 115 -1.53 -4.30 -9.01
CA VAL A 115 -1.33 -4.39 -10.45
C VAL A 115 -0.46 -5.61 -10.74
N THR A 116 -0.78 -6.34 -11.79
CA THR A 116 0.02 -7.49 -12.24
C THR A 116 0.42 -7.34 -13.70
N ALA A 117 1.61 -7.80 -14.03
CA ALA A 117 2.08 -7.90 -15.41
C ALA A 117 2.90 -9.19 -15.58
N ASP A 118 2.81 -9.79 -16.76
CA ASP A 118 3.59 -10.98 -17.12
C ASP A 118 4.23 -10.76 -18.50
N ALA A 119 5.31 -9.97 -18.49
CA ALA A 119 6.06 -9.70 -19.71
C ALA A 119 7.14 -10.78 -19.90
N GLU A 120 7.07 -11.50 -21.03
CA GLU A 120 8.08 -12.48 -21.41
C GLU A 120 8.36 -13.57 -20.33
N SER A 121 7.31 -14.01 -19.63
CA SER A 121 7.40 -14.98 -18.52
C SER A 121 8.17 -14.46 -17.30
N THR A 122 8.20 -13.15 -17.09
CA THR A 122 8.72 -12.49 -15.89
C THR A 122 7.60 -11.88 -15.07
N PRO A 123 6.86 -12.68 -14.29
CA PRO A 123 5.74 -12.20 -13.49
C PRO A 123 6.14 -11.07 -12.56
N LEU A 124 5.34 -10.01 -12.58
CA LEU A 124 5.45 -8.83 -11.74
C LEU A 124 4.15 -8.62 -10.97
N CYS A 125 4.24 -8.39 -9.68
CA CYS A 125 3.10 -8.00 -8.86
C CYS A 125 3.47 -6.78 -8.02
N GLU A 126 2.64 -5.74 -8.11
CA GLU A 126 2.83 -4.48 -7.44
C GLU A 126 1.64 -4.14 -6.55
N PHE A 127 1.90 -3.43 -5.48
CA PHE A 127 0.88 -2.76 -4.66
C PHE A 127 1.20 -1.27 -4.58
N TYR A 128 0.28 -0.44 -5.02
CA TYR A 128 0.28 1.00 -4.84
C TYR A 128 -0.49 1.29 -3.56
N LEU A 129 0.23 1.56 -2.48
CA LEU A 129 -0.32 1.78 -1.14
C LEU A 129 -0.69 3.25 -0.97
N ASP A 130 -1.90 3.52 -0.48
CA ASP A 130 -2.40 4.85 -0.17
C ASP A 130 -1.70 5.44 1.06
N ALA A 131 -0.49 6.01 0.86
CA ALA A 131 0.36 6.54 1.91
C ALA A 131 -0.06 7.94 2.37
N GLY A 132 -0.55 8.78 1.45
CA GLY A 132 -0.96 10.16 1.67
C GLY A 132 -1.83 10.68 0.51
N ASP A 133 -2.33 11.91 0.61
CA ASP A 133 -3.22 12.49 -0.41
C ASP A 133 -2.54 12.70 -1.77
N ALA A 134 -1.20 12.86 -1.77
CA ALA A 134 -0.39 13.06 -2.97
C ALA A 134 0.76 12.06 -3.05
N ASP A 135 0.79 11.05 -2.18
CA ASP A 135 1.93 10.17 -2.03
C ASP A 135 1.51 8.69 -2.03
N THR A 136 2.30 7.91 -2.72
CA THR A 136 2.16 6.44 -2.81
C THR A 136 3.46 5.77 -2.39
N LEU A 137 3.36 4.69 -1.63
CA LEU A 137 4.42 3.68 -1.53
C LEU A 137 4.12 2.55 -2.51
N ARG A 138 4.91 2.45 -3.57
CA ARG A 138 4.83 1.31 -4.50
C ARG A 138 5.70 0.18 -3.97
N VAL A 139 5.08 -0.95 -3.69
CA VAL A 139 5.75 -2.20 -3.34
C VAL A 139 5.75 -3.08 -4.56
N GLN A 140 6.92 -3.56 -4.96
CA GLN A 140 7.10 -4.35 -6.18
C GLN A 140 7.81 -5.66 -5.88
N VAL A 141 7.31 -6.75 -6.44
CA VAL A 141 7.99 -8.04 -6.47
C VAL A 141 7.95 -8.58 -7.89
N GLN A 142 9.12 -8.91 -8.42
CA GLN A 142 9.28 -9.41 -9.78
C GLN A 142 10.07 -10.72 -9.79
N ALA A 143 9.63 -11.68 -10.58
CA ALA A 143 10.44 -12.83 -10.90
C ALA A 143 11.57 -12.39 -11.85
N VAL A 144 12.81 -12.67 -11.49
CA VAL A 144 14.02 -12.37 -12.30
C VAL A 144 14.76 -13.63 -12.72
N GLY A 145 14.31 -14.78 -12.25
CA GLY A 145 14.87 -16.10 -12.57
C GLY A 145 13.79 -17.16 -12.65
N TYR A 146 14.23 -18.41 -12.71
CA TYR A 146 13.39 -19.60 -12.82
C TYR A 146 13.37 -20.35 -11.49
N GLY A 147 12.28 -21.06 -11.22
CA GLY A 147 12.21 -21.96 -10.08
C GLY A 147 13.12 -23.17 -10.22
N ASP A 148 13.22 -24.00 -9.17
CA ASP A 148 14.06 -25.21 -9.14
C ASP A 148 13.71 -26.23 -10.22
N ASP A 149 12.49 -26.17 -10.76
CA ASP A 149 12.01 -27.00 -11.87
C ASP A 149 12.34 -26.43 -13.26
N GLY A 150 13.09 -25.32 -13.31
CA GLY A 150 13.48 -24.64 -14.54
C GLY A 150 12.33 -23.90 -15.24
N LYS A 151 11.19 -23.64 -14.52
CA LYS A 151 10.05 -22.93 -15.06
C LYS A 151 9.93 -21.53 -14.48
N PRO A 152 9.27 -20.60 -15.19
CA PRO A 152 8.92 -19.30 -14.63
C PRO A 152 8.10 -19.45 -13.35
N LEU A 153 8.31 -18.55 -12.40
CA LEU A 153 7.50 -18.54 -11.18
C LEU A 153 6.04 -18.22 -11.52
N ALA A 154 5.12 -18.88 -10.80
CA ALA A 154 3.70 -18.57 -10.95
C ALA A 154 3.38 -17.18 -10.41
N MET A 155 2.56 -16.38 -11.12
CA MET A 155 2.06 -15.08 -10.69
C MET A 155 1.51 -15.10 -9.25
N THR A 156 0.79 -16.15 -8.89
CA THR A 156 0.24 -16.33 -7.53
C THR A 156 1.31 -16.37 -6.44
N ARG A 157 2.49 -16.96 -6.74
CA ARG A 157 3.64 -16.98 -5.83
C ARG A 157 4.23 -15.58 -5.71
N VAL A 158 4.44 -14.88 -6.83
CA VAL A 158 4.98 -13.53 -6.87
C VAL A 158 4.06 -12.55 -6.11
N CYS A 159 2.76 -12.59 -6.36
CA CYS A 159 1.80 -11.74 -5.64
C CYS A 159 1.67 -12.08 -4.15
N LYS A 160 1.86 -13.34 -3.75
CA LYS A 160 1.92 -13.69 -2.33
C LYS A 160 3.11 -13.03 -1.65
N GLN A 161 4.28 -13.02 -2.28
CA GLN A 161 5.47 -12.35 -1.76
C GLN A 161 5.29 -10.82 -1.74
N ALA A 162 4.71 -10.24 -2.79
CA ALA A 162 4.41 -8.81 -2.84
C ALA A 162 3.47 -8.39 -1.71
N ARG A 163 2.44 -9.20 -1.41
CA ARG A 163 1.54 -8.95 -0.28
C ARG A 163 2.26 -9.03 1.07
N SER A 164 3.16 -9.99 1.25
CA SER A 164 3.96 -10.11 2.47
C SER A 164 4.86 -8.90 2.66
N LEU A 165 5.59 -8.48 1.62
CA LEU A 165 6.42 -7.27 1.64
C LEU A 165 5.58 -6.04 1.95
N ALA A 166 4.43 -5.85 1.29
CA ALA A 166 3.54 -4.71 1.52
C ALA A 166 3.01 -4.67 2.97
N GLY A 167 2.71 -5.84 3.55
CA GLY A 167 2.32 -5.96 4.95
C GLY A 167 3.42 -5.48 5.90
N PHE A 168 4.66 -5.92 5.71
CA PHE A 168 5.81 -5.47 6.50
C PHE A 168 6.07 -3.97 6.34
N VAL A 169 5.99 -3.46 5.13
CA VAL A 169 6.18 -2.03 4.82
C VAL A 169 5.20 -1.16 5.60
N VAL A 170 3.90 -1.44 5.55
CA VAL A 170 2.91 -0.63 6.27
C VAL A 170 3.00 -0.79 7.78
N GLU A 171 3.33 -1.98 8.28
CA GLU A 171 3.54 -2.24 9.70
C GLU A 171 4.68 -1.38 10.24
N ASN A 172 5.84 -1.41 9.58
CA ASN A 172 7.05 -0.72 10.02
C ASN A 172 6.97 0.80 9.81
N ALA A 173 6.40 1.25 8.69
CA ALA A 173 6.16 2.67 8.45
C ALA A 173 5.26 3.30 9.54
N ARG A 174 4.20 2.60 9.97
CA ARG A 174 3.34 3.04 11.08
C ARG A 174 4.05 3.06 12.42
N ALA A 175 4.99 2.14 12.64
CA ALA A 175 5.78 2.08 13.88
C ALA A 175 6.90 3.13 13.93
N GLY A 176 7.09 3.92 12.88
CA GLY A 176 8.16 4.92 12.79
C GLY A 176 9.55 4.31 12.59
N HIS A 177 9.61 3.12 11.99
CA HIS A 177 10.86 2.43 11.66
C HIS A 177 11.40 2.82 10.26
N GLY A 178 10.96 3.96 9.75
CA GLY A 178 11.43 4.48 8.47
C GLY A 178 12.19 5.79 8.62
#